data_359f346963606e93612e618d7f5ded18
#
_entry.id   359f346963606e93612e618d7f5ded18
#
_cell.length_a   1.000
_cell.length_b   1.000
_cell.length_c   1.000
_cell.angle_alpha   90.00
_cell.angle_beta   90.00
_cell.angle_gamma   90.00
#
_symmetry.space_group_name_H-M   'P 1'
#
loop_
_entity.id
_entity.type
_entity.pdbx_description
1 polymer ?
#
loop_
_entity_poly.entity_id
_entity_poly.type
_entity_poly.pdbx_seq_one_letter_code
_entity_poly.pdbx_strand_id
1 'polypeptide(L)'
;IPIVFSLTIYKSISLLPFEIISLAFLTGSLLVMIQNKKSIWVPYMLFLSIIAIIVQYFISGLRWQILPATYLLVMVFICYKYQLTNRFIGFMLSIWLTISIILPWAVPIFSLPSPEGKFIVGTDTFHWVDSSRLEWFTKDSGDLRELMVQVWYPTDSVENFAKCYYMDHLELRSKTLATAGKIPAFLTGHLDMIKTNSYKKARLPKNSNVYPVFIFSHGNKRIKTPSSVTF
;
A
#
# COMPACT_ATOMS: atom_id res chain seq x y z
N ILE A 1 27.02 -7.43 -22.38
CA ILE A 1 26.79 -6.48 -21.25
C ILE A 1 26.15 -7.33 -20.15
N PRO A 2 26.86 -7.64 -19.04
CA PRO A 2 26.21 -8.33 -17.94
C PRO A 2 25.18 -7.39 -17.30
N ILE A 3 23.92 -7.81 -17.32
CA ILE A 3 22.87 -7.19 -16.52
C ILE A 3 23.19 -7.54 -15.08
N VAL A 4 23.91 -6.65 -14.41
CA VAL A 4 24.06 -6.70 -12.96
C VAL A 4 22.67 -6.34 -12.41
N PHE A 5 21.88 -7.38 -12.05
CA PHE A 5 20.77 -7.19 -11.16
C PHE A 5 21.34 -6.75 -9.81
N SER A 6 21.55 -5.46 -9.65
CA SER A 6 21.70 -4.88 -8.33
C SER A 6 20.39 -5.15 -7.63
N LEU A 7 20.37 -6.12 -6.75
CA LEU A 7 19.37 -6.28 -5.72
C LEU A 7 19.50 -5.07 -4.79
N THR A 8 19.03 -3.93 -5.26
CA THR A 8 18.83 -2.78 -4.39
C THR A 8 17.81 -3.24 -3.36
N ILE A 9 18.27 -3.48 -2.15
CA ILE A 9 17.41 -3.84 -1.02
C ILE A 9 16.46 -2.67 -0.84
N TYR A 10 15.26 -2.77 -1.41
CA TYR A 10 14.19 -1.82 -1.19
C TYR A 10 13.96 -1.75 0.31
N LYS A 11 14.07 -0.56 0.89
CA LYS A 11 13.74 -0.35 2.29
C LYS A 11 12.25 -0.61 2.45
N SER A 12 11.87 -1.86 2.73
CA SER A 12 10.49 -2.22 2.99
C SER A 12 10.18 -1.93 4.46
N ILE A 13 9.10 -1.23 4.71
CA ILE A 13 8.56 -1.06 6.06
C ILE A 13 7.56 -2.21 6.25
N SER A 14 8.02 -3.27 6.90
CA SER A 14 7.18 -4.43 7.17
C SER A 14 6.11 -4.14 8.23
N LEU A 15 6.44 -3.33 9.23
CA LEU A 15 5.53 -2.93 10.31
C LEU A 15 5.65 -1.42 10.55
N LEU A 16 4.51 -0.76 10.72
CA LEU A 16 4.44 0.64 11.11
C LEU A 16 4.69 0.78 12.62
N PRO A 17 5.20 1.92 13.13
CA PRO A 17 5.62 2.05 14.52
C PRO A 17 4.54 1.66 15.54
N PHE A 18 3.31 2.14 15.36
CA PHE A 18 2.23 1.83 16.30
C PHE A 18 1.63 0.43 16.10
N GLU A 19 1.83 -0.19 14.94
CA GLU A 19 1.53 -1.62 14.74
C GLU A 19 2.47 -2.49 15.58
N ILE A 20 3.77 -2.15 15.63
CA ILE A 20 4.75 -2.83 16.48
C ILE A 20 4.34 -2.73 17.95
N ILE A 21 3.98 -1.51 18.40
CA ILE A 21 3.53 -1.26 19.77
C ILE A 21 2.28 -2.09 20.09
N SER A 22 1.29 -2.07 19.19
CA SER A 22 0.06 -2.86 19.35
C SER A 22 0.33 -4.35 19.44
N LEU A 23 1.15 -4.89 18.52
CA LEU A 23 1.53 -6.32 18.53
C LEU A 23 2.34 -6.69 19.77
N ALA A 24 3.20 -5.80 20.29
CA ALA A 24 3.95 -6.03 21.51
C ALA A 24 3.01 -6.15 22.72
N PHE A 25 2.05 -5.24 22.88
CA PHE A 25 1.05 -5.32 23.95
C PHE A 25 0.12 -6.53 23.81
N LEU A 26 -0.27 -6.86 22.57
CA LEU A 26 -1.09 -8.03 22.30
C LEU A 26 -0.34 -9.34 22.64
N THR A 27 0.94 -9.42 22.28
CA THR A 27 1.81 -10.54 22.67
C THR A 27 1.94 -10.64 24.19
N GLY A 28 2.22 -9.53 24.86
CA GLY A 28 2.30 -9.47 26.31
C GLY A 28 1.00 -9.91 27.00
N SER A 29 -0.15 -9.44 26.49
CA SER A 29 -1.46 -9.82 27.03
C SER A 29 -1.72 -11.32 26.91
N LEU A 30 -1.36 -11.94 25.78
CA LEU A 30 -1.50 -13.37 25.55
C LEU A 30 -0.59 -14.19 26.48
N LEU A 31 0.68 -13.79 26.60
CA LEU A 31 1.64 -14.47 27.50
C LEU A 31 1.18 -14.42 28.97
N VAL A 32 0.78 -13.24 29.45
CA VAL A 32 0.28 -13.06 30.81
C VAL A 32 -0.99 -13.87 31.03
N MET A 33 -1.92 -13.90 30.06
CA MET A 33 -3.16 -14.66 30.16
C MET A 33 -2.90 -16.17 30.21
N ILE A 34 -1.92 -16.69 29.49
CA ILE A 34 -1.53 -18.12 29.54
C ILE A 34 -0.97 -18.49 30.92
N GLN A 35 -0.17 -17.61 31.54
CA GLN A 35 0.44 -17.81 32.84
C GLN A 35 -0.58 -17.62 33.98
N ASN A 36 -1.37 -16.57 33.91
CA ASN A 36 -2.36 -16.22 34.94
C ASN A 36 -3.66 -15.70 34.30
N LYS A 37 -4.65 -16.55 34.20
CA LYS A 37 -5.95 -16.28 33.57
C LYS A 37 -6.71 -15.09 34.17
N LYS A 38 -6.45 -14.72 35.41
CA LYS A 38 -7.14 -13.64 36.15
C LYS A 38 -6.27 -12.40 36.34
N SER A 39 -5.14 -12.33 35.64
CA SER A 39 -4.23 -11.19 35.78
C SER A 39 -4.88 -9.89 35.32
N ILE A 40 -4.84 -8.87 36.17
CA ILE A 40 -5.34 -7.52 35.88
C ILE A 40 -4.57 -6.84 34.73
N TRP A 41 -3.35 -7.28 34.43
CA TRP A 41 -2.53 -6.71 33.38
C TRP A 41 -3.05 -7.01 31.96
N VAL A 42 -3.82 -8.11 31.80
CA VAL A 42 -4.36 -8.48 30.46
C VAL A 42 -5.25 -7.37 29.88
N PRO A 43 -6.31 -6.89 30.57
CA PRO A 43 -7.15 -5.84 30.00
C PRO A 43 -6.41 -4.52 29.81
N TYR A 44 -5.44 -4.17 30.67
CA TYR A 44 -4.62 -2.97 30.46
C TYR A 44 -3.77 -3.06 29.19
N MET A 45 -3.12 -4.19 28.93
CA MET A 45 -2.33 -4.39 27.71
C MET A 45 -3.21 -4.40 26.47
N LEU A 46 -4.39 -5.02 26.51
CA LEU A 46 -5.36 -4.96 25.41
C LEU A 46 -5.82 -3.53 25.13
N PHE A 47 -6.09 -2.75 26.17
CA PHE A 47 -6.45 -1.34 26.05
C PHE A 47 -5.34 -0.52 25.40
N LEU A 48 -4.08 -0.71 25.80
CA LEU A 48 -2.94 -0.04 25.17
C LEU A 48 -2.74 -0.46 23.70
N SER A 49 -3.00 -1.73 23.39
CA SER A 49 -2.99 -2.22 22.00
C SER A 49 -4.06 -1.52 21.14
N ILE A 50 -5.27 -1.33 21.69
CA ILE A 50 -6.35 -0.59 21.00
C ILE A 50 -5.94 0.87 20.76
N ILE A 51 -5.40 1.53 21.78
CA ILE A 51 -4.92 2.93 21.64
C ILE A 51 -3.88 3.02 20.52
N ALA A 52 -2.93 2.10 20.48
CA ALA A 52 -1.90 2.09 19.45
C ALA A 52 -2.50 1.94 18.03
N ILE A 53 -3.52 1.09 17.84
CA ILE A 53 -4.23 0.94 16.57
C ILE A 53 -4.96 2.23 16.19
N ILE A 54 -5.62 2.88 17.15
CA ILE A 54 -6.35 4.14 16.91
C ILE A 54 -5.36 5.25 16.51
N VAL A 55 -4.25 5.37 17.22
CA VAL A 55 -3.19 6.35 16.89
C VAL A 55 -2.62 6.09 15.51
N GLN A 56 -2.37 4.81 15.17
CA GLN A 56 -1.92 4.43 13.83
C GLN A 56 -2.90 4.88 12.75
N TYR A 57 -4.19 4.68 12.98
CA TYR A 57 -5.25 5.10 12.04
C TYR A 57 -5.18 6.60 11.73
N PHE A 58 -5.03 7.45 12.76
CA PHE A 58 -4.99 8.90 12.57
C PHE A 58 -3.68 9.40 11.96
N ILE A 59 -2.56 8.71 12.17
CA ILE A 59 -1.24 9.14 11.64
C ILE A 59 -1.04 8.72 10.20
N SER A 60 -1.34 7.48 9.85
CA SER A 60 -0.97 6.90 8.56
C SER A 60 -2.07 6.04 7.92
N GLY A 61 -3.24 5.93 8.54
CA GLY A 61 -4.29 5.01 8.13
C GLY A 61 -4.03 3.56 8.61
N LEU A 62 -5.00 2.70 8.32
CA LEU A 62 -4.90 1.27 8.59
C LEU A 62 -4.80 0.50 7.28
N ARG A 63 -3.98 -0.52 7.30
CA ARG A 63 -3.88 -1.49 6.21
C ARG A 63 -4.57 -2.81 6.57
N TRP A 64 -5.05 -3.53 5.58
CA TRP A 64 -5.79 -4.77 5.80
C TRP A 64 -4.95 -5.87 6.50
N GLN A 65 -3.62 -5.80 6.40
CA GLN A 65 -2.69 -6.74 7.04
C GLN A 65 -2.76 -6.73 8.57
N ILE A 66 -3.32 -5.67 9.18
CA ILE A 66 -3.53 -5.62 10.64
C ILE A 66 -4.83 -6.31 11.09
N LEU A 67 -5.73 -6.67 10.18
CA LEU A 67 -7.00 -7.33 10.51
C LEU A 67 -6.84 -8.62 11.34
N PRO A 68 -5.86 -9.51 11.07
CA PRO A 68 -5.66 -10.68 11.93
C PRO A 68 -5.30 -10.30 13.37
N ALA A 69 -4.53 -9.22 13.57
CA ALA A 69 -4.19 -8.75 14.93
C ALA A 69 -5.41 -8.15 15.65
N THR A 70 -6.27 -7.40 14.94
CA THR A 70 -7.52 -6.88 15.54
C THR A 70 -8.48 -8.00 15.90
N TYR A 71 -8.60 -9.03 15.08
CA TYR A 71 -9.37 -10.22 15.39
C TYR A 71 -8.80 -10.95 16.61
N LEU A 72 -7.47 -11.15 16.67
CA LEU A 72 -6.81 -11.78 17.81
C LEU A 72 -7.06 -11.01 19.13
N LEU A 73 -7.03 -9.67 19.07
CA LEU A 73 -7.31 -8.81 20.22
C LEU A 73 -8.71 -9.10 20.78
N VAL A 74 -9.73 -9.19 19.92
CA VAL A 74 -11.10 -9.53 20.30
C VAL A 74 -11.16 -10.95 20.91
N MET A 75 -10.47 -11.92 20.30
CA MET A 75 -10.45 -13.30 20.79
C MET A 75 -9.76 -13.42 22.16
N VAL A 76 -8.63 -12.73 22.36
CA VAL A 76 -7.95 -12.69 23.66
C VAL A 76 -8.85 -12.05 24.73
N PHE A 77 -9.56 -10.97 24.40
CA PHE A 77 -10.53 -10.35 25.30
C PHE A 77 -11.66 -11.31 25.68
N ILE A 78 -12.25 -12.01 24.71
CA ILE A 78 -13.31 -13.00 24.97
C ILE A 78 -12.79 -14.14 25.86
N CYS A 79 -11.63 -14.70 25.52
CA CYS A 79 -11.02 -15.76 26.31
C CYS A 79 -10.71 -15.32 27.75
N TYR A 80 -10.23 -14.10 27.93
CA TYR A 80 -10.00 -13.53 29.25
C TYR A 80 -11.31 -13.34 30.02
N LYS A 81 -12.32 -12.72 29.43
CA LYS A 81 -13.61 -12.43 30.07
C LYS A 81 -14.32 -13.71 30.56
N TYR A 82 -14.34 -14.74 29.70
CA TYR A 82 -15.05 -16.00 30.02
C TYR A 82 -14.12 -17.08 30.58
N GLN A 83 -12.86 -16.75 30.89
CA GLN A 83 -11.86 -17.67 31.46
C GLN A 83 -11.64 -18.93 30.58
N LEU A 84 -11.83 -18.80 29.26
CA LEU A 84 -11.74 -19.89 28.29
C LEU A 84 -10.29 -20.17 27.88
N THR A 85 -9.42 -20.42 28.88
CA THR A 85 -8.00 -20.68 28.62
C THR A 85 -7.66 -22.14 28.97
N ASN A 86 -7.30 -22.89 27.96
CA ASN A 86 -6.66 -24.19 28.05
C ASN A 86 -5.45 -24.24 27.12
N ARG A 87 -4.66 -25.32 27.18
CA ARG A 87 -3.45 -25.46 26.33
C ARG A 87 -3.75 -25.39 24.83
N PHE A 88 -4.88 -25.96 24.40
CA PHE A 88 -5.30 -25.97 23.01
C PHE A 88 -5.67 -24.55 22.52
N ILE A 89 -6.46 -23.82 23.28
CA ILE A 89 -6.84 -22.42 22.96
C ILE A 89 -5.58 -21.53 22.93
N GLY A 90 -4.69 -21.67 23.93
CA GLY A 90 -3.43 -20.93 23.95
C GLY A 90 -2.58 -21.21 22.71
N PHE A 91 -2.51 -22.45 22.27
CA PHE A 91 -1.81 -22.85 21.04
C PHE A 91 -2.44 -22.22 19.79
N MET A 92 -3.77 -22.26 19.66
CA MET A 92 -4.49 -21.64 18.53
C MET A 92 -4.28 -20.11 18.47
N LEU A 93 -4.38 -19.44 19.63
CA LEU A 93 -4.13 -18.00 19.71
C LEU A 93 -2.67 -17.65 19.37
N SER A 94 -1.71 -18.50 19.73
CA SER A 94 -0.31 -18.33 19.37
C SER A 94 -0.05 -18.47 17.87
N ILE A 95 -0.71 -19.43 17.20
CA ILE A 95 -0.68 -19.56 15.74
C ILE A 95 -1.24 -18.28 15.10
N TRP A 96 -2.37 -17.79 15.62
CA TRP A 96 -2.99 -16.58 15.07
C TRP A 96 -2.13 -15.34 15.28
N LEU A 97 -1.43 -15.24 16.43
CA LEU A 97 -0.44 -14.20 16.66
C LEU A 97 0.71 -14.26 15.64
N THR A 98 1.20 -15.47 15.37
CA THR A 98 2.25 -15.69 14.36
C THR A 98 1.80 -15.21 12.98
N ILE A 99 0.58 -15.54 12.56
CA ILE A 99 -0.01 -15.03 11.31
C ILE A 99 -0.08 -13.50 11.32
N SER A 100 -0.51 -12.91 12.44
CA SER A 100 -0.62 -11.45 12.59
C SER A 100 0.71 -10.71 12.47
N ILE A 101 1.82 -11.36 12.79
CA ILE A 101 3.18 -10.81 12.65
C ILE A 101 3.74 -11.07 11.24
N ILE A 102 3.56 -12.29 10.71
CA ILE A 102 4.13 -12.68 9.41
C ILE A 102 3.46 -11.95 8.25
N LEU A 103 2.14 -11.76 8.31
CA LEU A 103 1.38 -11.19 7.20
C LEU A 103 1.82 -9.76 6.82
N PRO A 104 1.98 -8.81 7.75
CA PRO A 104 2.53 -7.49 7.46
C PRO A 104 3.98 -7.54 6.94
N TRP A 105 4.75 -8.54 7.37
CA TRP A 105 6.11 -8.74 6.88
C TRP A 105 6.15 -9.32 5.46
N ALA A 106 5.24 -10.26 5.14
CA ALA A 106 5.14 -10.87 3.82
C ALA A 106 4.59 -9.92 2.74
N VAL A 107 3.74 -8.96 3.15
CA VAL A 107 3.14 -7.95 2.26
C VAL A 107 3.47 -6.55 2.81
N PRO A 108 4.75 -6.12 2.69
CA PRO A 108 5.20 -4.86 3.27
C PRO A 108 4.74 -3.64 2.44
N ILE A 109 4.74 -2.49 3.07
CA ILE A 109 4.74 -1.21 2.36
C ILE A 109 6.17 -0.95 1.90
N PHE A 110 6.41 -0.94 0.61
CA PHE A 110 7.74 -0.67 0.06
C PHE A 110 7.94 0.83 -0.18
N SER A 111 9.19 1.27 -0.12
CA SER A 111 9.59 2.61 -0.54
C SER A 111 10.38 2.50 -1.84
N LEU A 112 10.08 3.37 -2.80
CA LEU A 112 10.85 3.45 -4.02
C LEU A 112 12.25 4.03 -3.73
N PRO A 113 13.31 3.55 -4.41
CA PRO A 113 14.63 4.11 -4.28
C PRO A 113 14.63 5.59 -4.68
N SER A 114 15.36 6.41 -3.95
CA SER A 114 15.51 7.81 -4.30
C SER A 114 16.26 7.95 -5.63
N PRO A 115 15.83 8.85 -6.52
CA PRO A 115 16.59 9.15 -7.72
C PRO A 115 18.00 9.64 -7.38
N GLU A 116 19.01 9.11 -8.05
CA GLU A 116 20.42 9.51 -7.86
C GLU A 116 20.79 10.80 -8.62
N GLY A 117 19.88 11.30 -9.47
CA GLY A 117 20.07 12.51 -10.25
C GLY A 117 20.07 13.80 -9.42
N LYS A 118 20.63 14.86 -9.97
CA LYS A 118 20.74 16.17 -9.32
C LYS A 118 19.40 16.89 -9.17
N PHE A 119 18.41 16.52 -9.98
CA PHE A 119 17.11 17.21 -10.02
C PHE A 119 16.06 16.46 -9.23
N ILE A 120 15.19 17.23 -8.59
CA ILE A 120 13.95 16.71 -8.04
C ILE A 120 13.02 16.38 -9.20
N VAL A 121 12.16 15.39 -9.06
CA VAL A 121 11.29 14.92 -10.14
C VAL A 121 9.88 15.47 -9.96
N GLY A 122 9.44 16.27 -10.93
CA GLY A 122 8.04 16.62 -11.11
C GLY A 122 7.33 15.62 -12.01
N THR A 123 6.01 15.51 -11.89
CA THR A 123 5.19 14.68 -12.78
C THR A 123 3.84 15.31 -13.04
N ASP A 124 3.34 15.11 -14.25
CA ASP A 124 1.96 15.45 -14.62
C ASP A 124 1.40 14.42 -15.60
N THR A 125 0.08 14.35 -15.67
CA THR A 125 -0.63 13.41 -16.54
C THR A 125 -1.51 14.19 -17.51
N PHE A 126 -1.38 13.89 -18.79
CA PHE A 126 -2.12 14.52 -19.86
C PHE A 126 -3.05 13.50 -20.52
N HIS A 127 -4.26 13.92 -20.80
CA HIS A 127 -5.22 13.18 -21.58
C HIS A 127 -5.27 13.80 -22.99
N TRP A 128 -4.88 13.04 -23.99
CA TRP A 128 -4.86 13.46 -25.39
C TRP A 128 -5.87 12.65 -26.17
N VAL A 129 -6.65 13.35 -27.00
CA VAL A 129 -7.59 12.74 -27.94
C VAL A 129 -7.01 12.87 -29.34
N ASP A 130 -6.82 11.76 -30.03
CA ASP A 130 -6.35 11.73 -31.40
C ASP A 130 -7.56 11.72 -32.35
N SER A 131 -7.92 12.89 -32.85
CA SER A 131 -9.05 13.07 -33.76
C SER A 131 -8.86 12.45 -35.16
N SER A 132 -7.64 11.99 -35.47
CA SER A 132 -7.35 11.37 -36.78
C SER A 132 -7.53 9.84 -36.77
N ARG A 133 -7.70 9.23 -35.59
CA ARG A 133 -7.82 7.77 -35.46
C ARG A 133 -9.00 7.39 -34.58
N LEU A 134 -9.71 6.33 -34.98
CA LEU A 134 -10.77 5.74 -34.20
C LEU A 134 -10.21 4.72 -33.20
N GLU A 135 -10.91 4.54 -32.10
CA GLU A 135 -10.60 3.51 -31.13
C GLU A 135 -11.10 2.15 -31.62
N TRP A 136 -10.25 1.14 -31.55
CA TRP A 136 -10.56 -0.18 -32.07
C TRP A 136 -11.15 -1.12 -31.02
N PHE A 137 -11.06 -0.74 -29.74
CA PHE A 137 -11.43 -1.62 -28.63
C PHE A 137 -12.82 -1.30 -28.06
N THR A 138 -13.41 -0.17 -28.44
CA THR A 138 -14.77 0.22 -28.05
C THR A 138 -15.79 -0.29 -29.07
N LYS A 139 -17.05 -0.37 -28.63
CA LYS A 139 -18.17 -0.77 -29.49
C LYS A 139 -18.72 0.38 -30.31
N ASP A 140 -18.40 1.59 -29.93
CA ASP A 140 -18.80 2.81 -30.63
C ASP A 140 -17.86 3.05 -31.81
N SER A 141 -18.41 3.04 -33.01
CA SER A 141 -17.66 3.27 -34.24
C SER A 141 -17.24 4.73 -34.44
N GLY A 142 -17.78 5.65 -33.65
CA GLY A 142 -17.43 7.08 -33.67
C GLY A 142 -16.43 7.48 -32.58
N ASP A 143 -16.03 6.55 -31.73
CA ASP A 143 -15.13 6.80 -30.60
C ASP A 143 -13.71 7.11 -31.10
N LEU A 144 -13.14 8.22 -30.60
CA LEU A 144 -11.80 8.67 -30.98
C LEU A 144 -10.76 8.04 -30.05
N ARG A 145 -9.56 7.85 -30.61
CA ARG A 145 -8.46 7.27 -29.83
C ARG A 145 -7.98 8.22 -28.75
N GLU A 146 -8.04 7.75 -27.51
CA GLU A 146 -7.59 8.48 -26.34
C GLU A 146 -6.26 7.92 -25.81
N LEU A 147 -5.38 8.83 -25.40
CA LEU A 147 -4.06 8.50 -24.83
C LEU A 147 -3.86 9.20 -23.50
N MET A 148 -3.56 8.42 -22.46
CA MET A 148 -3.08 8.94 -21.20
C MET A 148 -1.56 8.94 -21.19
N VAL A 149 -0.96 10.13 -21.13
CA VAL A 149 0.49 10.32 -21.13
C VAL A 149 0.92 10.88 -19.79
N GLN A 150 1.74 10.13 -19.08
CA GLN A 150 2.38 10.62 -17.86
C GLN A 150 3.79 11.11 -18.20
N VAL A 151 4.11 12.32 -17.80
CA VAL A 151 5.41 12.95 -18.02
C VAL A 151 6.12 13.13 -16.68
N TRP A 152 7.39 12.75 -16.64
CA TRP A 152 8.29 13.08 -15.55
C TRP A 152 9.32 14.07 -16.05
N TYR A 153 9.57 15.11 -15.27
CA TYR A 153 10.44 16.21 -15.66
C TYR A 153 11.24 16.72 -14.45
N PRO A 154 12.42 17.33 -14.69
CA PRO A 154 13.17 17.96 -13.61
C PRO A 154 12.41 19.17 -13.05
N THR A 155 12.57 19.43 -11.74
CA THR A 155 12.06 20.63 -11.07
C THR A 155 13.10 21.17 -10.10
N ASP A 156 13.11 22.49 -9.89
CA ASP A 156 14.03 23.16 -8.96
C ASP A 156 13.42 23.34 -7.58
N SER A 157 12.10 23.33 -7.47
CA SER A 157 11.40 23.55 -6.21
C SER A 157 10.15 22.71 -6.10
N VAL A 158 9.94 22.19 -4.90
CA VAL A 158 8.77 21.37 -4.54
C VAL A 158 8.00 21.95 -3.34
N GLU A 159 8.26 23.19 -2.99
CA GLU A 159 7.52 23.88 -1.95
C GLU A 159 6.02 23.89 -2.30
N ASN A 160 5.20 23.42 -1.36
CA ASN A 160 3.75 23.29 -1.49
C ASN A 160 3.26 22.21 -2.48
N PHE A 161 4.14 21.33 -3.00
CA PHE A 161 3.74 20.22 -3.84
C PHE A 161 3.75 18.88 -3.08
N ALA A 162 2.68 18.10 -3.23
CA ALA A 162 2.59 16.79 -2.62
C ALA A 162 3.29 15.72 -3.46
N LYS A 163 3.93 14.76 -2.80
CA LYS A 163 4.41 13.54 -3.47
C LYS A 163 3.25 12.76 -4.05
N CYS A 164 3.43 12.25 -5.26
CA CYS A 164 2.44 11.40 -5.90
C CYS A 164 2.31 10.05 -5.19
N TYR A 165 1.11 9.50 -5.19
CA TYR A 165 0.90 8.11 -4.80
C TYR A 165 1.50 7.17 -5.87
N TYR A 166 1.93 5.98 -5.44
CA TYR A 166 2.42 4.95 -6.36
C TYR A 166 1.34 4.53 -7.36
N MET A 167 0.11 4.49 -6.92
CA MET A 167 -1.04 4.17 -7.76
C MET A 167 -2.11 5.24 -7.61
N ASP A 168 -2.21 6.11 -8.65
CA ASP A 168 -3.28 7.08 -8.72
C ASP A 168 -4.62 6.37 -8.96
N HIS A 169 -5.70 6.95 -8.42
CA HIS A 169 -7.06 6.42 -8.58
C HIS A 169 -7.17 4.93 -8.18
N LEU A 170 -6.65 4.60 -6.99
CA LEU A 170 -6.58 3.21 -6.51
C LEU A 170 -7.92 2.49 -6.57
N GLU A 171 -9.05 3.17 -6.30
CA GLU A 171 -10.39 2.58 -6.34
C GLU A 171 -10.73 1.94 -7.69
N LEU A 172 -10.34 2.59 -8.80
CA LEU A 172 -10.55 2.08 -10.15
C LEU A 172 -9.50 1.04 -10.52
N ARG A 173 -8.22 1.35 -10.25
CA ARG A 173 -7.09 0.49 -10.63
C ARG A 173 -7.02 -0.78 -9.78
N SER A 174 -7.45 -0.74 -8.52
CA SER A 174 -7.47 -1.92 -7.64
C SER A 174 -8.38 -3.02 -8.19
N LYS A 175 -9.54 -2.66 -8.73
CA LYS A 175 -10.46 -3.63 -9.35
C LYS A 175 -9.83 -4.29 -10.58
N THR A 176 -9.18 -3.51 -11.44
CA THR A 176 -8.50 -4.02 -12.64
C THR A 176 -7.32 -4.91 -12.26
N LEU A 177 -6.50 -4.47 -11.29
CA LEU A 177 -5.35 -5.23 -10.80
C LEU A 177 -5.80 -6.54 -10.12
N ALA A 178 -6.83 -6.47 -9.29
CA ALA A 178 -7.42 -7.63 -8.62
C ALA A 178 -7.98 -8.65 -9.63
N THR A 179 -8.67 -8.18 -10.65
CA THR A 179 -9.18 -9.04 -11.74
C THR A 179 -8.04 -9.69 -12.50
N ALA A 180 -6.99 -8.93 -12.84
CA ALA A 180 -5.82 -9.46 -13.54
C ALA A 180 -5.02 -10.47 -12.70
N GLY A 181 -4.90 -10.21 -11.40
CA GLY A 181 -4.21 -11.08 -10.44
C GLY A 181 -5.08 -12.22 -9.90
N LYS A 182 -6.38 -12.24 -10.20
CA LYS A 182 -7.37 -13.17 -9.61
C LYS A 182 -7.36 -13.16 -8.09
N ILE A 183 -7.21 -11.97 -7.49
CA ILE A 183 -7.18 -11.75 -6.05
C ILE A 183 -8.33 -10.81 -5.64
N PRO A 184 -8.79 -10.85 -4.39
CA PRO A 184 -9.75 -9.86 -3.87
C PRO A 184 -9.20 -8.43 -3.92
N ALA A 185 -10.02 -7.46 -4.33
CA ALA A 185 -9.59 -6.07 -4.52
C ALA A 185 -9.04 -5.42 -3.23
N PHE A 186 -9.55 -5.78 -2.06
CA PHE A 186 -9.08 -5.23 -0.79
C PHE A 186 -7.59 -5.55 -0.50
N LEU A 187 -7.04 -6.64 -1.08
CA LEU A 187 -5.64 -7.00 -0.91
C LEU A 187 -4.68 -5.98 -1.54
N THR A 188 -5.16 -5.15 -2.45
CA THR A 188 -4.36 -4.07 -3.07
C THR A 188 -4.47 -2.75 -2.32
N GLY A 189 -5.35 -2.64 -1.31
CA GLY A 189 -5.67 -1.39 -0.61
C GLY A 189 -4.49 -0.71 0.08
N HIS A 190 -3.43 -1.46 0.45
CA HIS A 190 -2.24 -0.88 1.07
C HIS A 190 -1.35 -0.10 0.09
N LEU A 191 -1.62 -0.18 -1.22
CA LEU A 191 -0.83 0.51 -2.26
C LEU A 191 -1.06 2.02 -2.26
N ASP A 192 -2.13 2.52 -1.66
CA ASP A 192 -2.38 3.96 -1.46
C ASP A 192 -1.46 4.59 -0.40
N MET A 193 -0.84 3.76 0.45
CA MET A 193 0.14 4.21 1.44
C MET A 193 1.54 4.41 0.83
N ILE A 194 1.76 3.93 -0.39
CA ILE A 194 3.06 4.02 -1.07
C ILE A 194 3.12 5.32 -1.87
N LYS A 195 4.13 6.14 -1.57
CA LYS A 195 4.40 7.38 -2.29
C LYS A 195 5.60 7.23 -3.21
N THR A 196 5.51 7.87 -4.37
CA THR A 196 6.64 7.96 -5.31
C THR A 196 7.63 9.04 -4.87
N ASN A 197 8.77 9.13 -5.56
CA ASN A 197 9.73 10.22 -5.37
C ASN A 197 9.46 11.40 -6.33
N SER A 198 8.27 11.44 -6.94
CA SER A 198 7.86 12.54 -7.82
C SER A 198 6.78 13.41 -7.17
N TYR A 199 6.73 14.67 -7.56
CA TYR A 199 5.81 15.68 -7.05
C TYR A 199 4.81 16.07 -8.11
N LYS A 200 3.51 16.03 -7.76
CA LYS A 200 2.41 16.28 -8.69
C LYS A 200 2.38 17.74 -9.10
N LYS A 201 2.39 17.99 -10.42
CA LYS A 201 2.31 19.33 -11.02
C LYS A 201 3.36 20.31 -10.51
N ALA A 202 4.54 19.81 -10.10
CA ALA A 202 5.64 20.67 -9.70
C ALA A 202 6.03 21.61 -10.86
N ARG A 203 6.51 22.80 -10.54
CA ARG A 203 6.87 23.79 -11.55
C ARG A 203 8.08 23.34 -12.35
N LEU A 204 8.07 23.62 -13.65
CA LEU A 204 9.26 23.46 -14.48
C LEU A 204 10.39 24.35 -13.99
N PRO A 205 11.67 23.96 -14.20
CA PRO A 205 12.80 24.79 -13.87
C PRO A 205 12.72 26.13 -14.61
N LYS A 206 13.17 27.19 -13.96
CA LYS A 206 13.19 28.53 -14.58
C LYS A 206 14.30 28.68 -15.63
N ASN A 207 15.23 27.73 -15.70
CA ASN A 207 16.29 27.73 -16.69
C ASN A 207 15.78 27.29 -18.05
N SER A 208 16.39 27.79 -19.12
CA SER A 208 16.10 27.41 -20.50
C SER A 208 16.88 26.18 -21.00
N ASN A 209 17.27 25.29 -20.08
CA ASN A 209 18.02 24.10 -20.44
C ASN A 209 17.17 23.14 -21.27
N VAL A 210 17.77 22.58 -22.30
CA VAL A 210 17.17 21.49 -23.10
C VAL A 210 17.52 20.16 -22.43
N TYR A 211 16.50 19.36 -22.20
CA TYR A 211 16.64 18.03 -21.61
C TYR A 211 16.35 16.94 -22.65
N PRO A 212 17.07 15.81 -22.62
CA PRO A 212 16.74 14.69 -23.49
C PRO A 212 15.38 14.12 -23.11
N VAL A 213 14.60 13.73 -24.14
CA VAL A 213 13.28 13.12 -23.94
C VAL A 213 13.39 11.62 -24.17
N PHE A 214 12.92 10.85 -23.21
CA PHE A 214 12.78 9.40 -23.30
C PHE A 214 11.30 9.04 -23.35
N ILE A 215 10.91 8.34 -24.41
CA ILE A 215 9.54 7.85 -24.56
C ILE A 215 9.52 6.37 -24.23
N PHE A 216 8.69 6.00 -23.27
CA PHE A 216 8.51 4.61 -22.85
C PHE A 216 7.07 4.17 -23.14
N SER A 217 6.92 3.10 -23.92
CA SER A 217 5.66 2.43 -24.14
C SER A 217 5.70 1.07 -23.44
N HIS A 218 4.79 0.85 -22.49
CA HIS A 218 4.69 -0.43 -21.79
C HIS A 218 4.19 -1.53 -22.71
N GLY A 219 4.63 -2.77 -22.48
CA GLY A 219 4.13 -3.95 -23.20
C GLY A 219 2.64 -4.19 -22.91
N ASN A 220 1.91 -4.61 -23.95
CA ASN A 220 0.49 -4.92 -23.83
C ASN A 220 0.29 -6.38 -23.40
N LYS A 221 0.06 -6.62 -22.10
CA LYS A 221 -0.52 -7.87 -21.66
C LYS A 221 -2.04 -7.73 -21.83
N ARG A 222 -2.64 -8.45 -22.79
CA ARG A 222 -4.09 -8.47 -22.96
C ARG A 222 -4.78 -8.85 -21.66
N ILE A 223 -5.14 -7.86 -20.88
CA ILE A 223 -6.12 -8.00 -19.82
C ILE A 223 -7.47 -7.97 -20.56
N LYS A 224 -8.17 -9.08 -20.61
CA LYS A 224 -9.57 -9.07 -21.03
C LYS A 224 -10.32 -8.24 -19.99
N THR A 225 -10.45 -6.97 -20.21
CA THR A 225 -11.36 -6.11 -19.47
C THR A 225 -12.78 -6.56 -19.77
N PRO A 226 -13.63 -6.82 -18.77
CA PRO A 226 -15.05 -6.89 -19.00
C PRO A 226 -15.48 -5.57 -19.63
N SER A 227 -16.29 -5.64 -20.66
CA SER A 227 -16.73 -4.56 -21.56
C SER A 227 -17.60 -3.48 -20.89
N SER A 228 -17.24 -2.97 -19.71
CA SER A 228 -18.00 -1.96 -18.97
C SER A 228 -17.14 -1.03 -18.10
N VAL A 229 -15.91 -0.78 -18.48
CA VAL A 229 -15.18 0.35 -17.91
C VAL A 229 -15.18 1.45 -18.94
N THR A 230 -16.25 2.24 -18.93
CA THR A 230 -16.26 3.59 -19.47
C THR A 230 -15.39 4.43 -18.53
N PHE A 231 -14.37 5.05 -19.07
CA PHE A 231 -13.56 6.05 -18.38
C PHE A 231 -14.35 7.33 -18.20
#